data_a842203ffa12bec4597c7a34b2b916a4
#
_entry.id   a842203ffa12bec4597c7a34b2b916a4
#
_cell.length_a   1.000
_cell.length_b   1.000
_cell.length_c   1.000
_cell.angle_alpha   90.00
_cell.angle_beta   90.00
_cell.angle_gamma   90.00
#
_symmetry.space_group_name_H-M   'P 1'
#
loop_
_entity.id
_entity.type
_entity.pdbx_description
1 polymer ?
#
loop_
_entity_poly.entity_id
_entity_poly.type
_entity_poly.pdbx_seq_one_letter_code
_entity_poly.pdbx_strand_id
1 'polypeptide(L)' 'MSKVIDKWEELKVLVESLELDVHKNARGNKSAGTRARKGLRLLKNAAADLVKTSLEEGKD' A
#
# COMPACT_ATOMS: atom_id res chain seq x y z
N MET A 1 3.80 9.47 19.58
CA MET A 1 3.14 8.56 18.62
C MET A 1 4.20 7.92 17.76
N SER A 2 4.04 6.66 17.48
CA SER A 2 5.03 5.92 16.68
C SER A 2 4.88 6.20 15.20
N LYS A 3 5.96 6.55 14.53
CA LYS A 3 5.98 6.71 13.08
C LYS A 3 5.69 5.37 12.40
N VAL A 4 6.13 4.27 12.99
CA VAL A 4 5.88 2.93 12.46
C VAL A 4 4.37 2.64 12.43
N ILE A 5 3.67 2.90 13.52
CA ILE A 5 2.23 2.67 13.59
C ILE A 5 1.48 3.59 12.62
N ASP A 6 1.88 4.86 12.54
CA ASP A 6 1.22 5.80 11.62
C ASP A 6 1.37 5.35 10.17
N LYS A 7 2.56 4.90 9.77
CA LYS A 7 2.80 4.40 8.42
C LYS A 7 2.08 3.08 8.17
N TRP A 8 1.98 2.24 9.17
CA TRP A 8 1.21 0.99 9.07
C TRP A 8 -0.27 1.26 8.81
N GLU A 9 -0.85 2.25 9.53
CA GLU A 9 -2.24 2.62 9.31
C GLU A 9 -2.46 3.19 7.90
N GLU A 10 -1.54 4.01 7.41
CA GLU A 10 -1.60 4.53 6.04
C GLU A 10 -1.55 3.39 5.01
N LEU A 11 -0.70 2.39 5.26
CA LEU A 11 -0.56 1.23 4.39
C LEU A 11 -1.87 0.46 4.31
N LYS A 12 -2.52 0.24 5.44
CA LYS A 12 -3.80 -0.45 5.49
C LYS A 12 -4.88 0.28 4.69
N VAL A 13 -4.95 1.60 4.84
CA VAL A 13 -5.91 2.41 4.09
C VAL A 13 -5.65 2.28 2.58
N LEU A 14 -4.38 2.29 2.18
CA LEU A 14 -4.01 2.15 0.77
C LEU A 14 -4.44 0.78 0.23
N VAL A 15 -4.21 -0.28 0.99
CA VAL A 15 -4.66 -1.64 0.60
C VAL A 15 -6.17 -1.66 0.41
N GLU A 16 -6.92 -1.11 1.36
CA GLU A 16 -8.38 -1.07 1.27
C GLU A 16 -8.85 -0.31 0.05
N SER A 17 -8.17 0.79 -0.28
CA SER A 17 -8.55 1.62 -1.44
C SER A 17 -8.35 0.90 -2.77
N LEU A 18 -7.52 -0.14 -2.80
CA LEU A 18 -7.22 -0.89 -4.02
C LEU A 18 -8.17 -2.06 -4.26
N GLU A 19 -8.88 -2.49 -3.24
CA GLU A 19 -9.63 -3.74 -3.30
C GLU A 19 -10.61 -3.78 -4.46
N LEU A 20 -11.42 -2.74 -4.62
CA LEU A 20 -12.44 -2.70 -5.67
C LEU A 20 -11.81 -2.77 -7.07
N ASP A 21 -10.76 -2.00 -7.31
CA ASP A 21 -10.09 -1.98 -8.60
C ASP A 21 -9.41 -3.32 -8.91
N VAL A 22 -8.83 -3.98 -7.91
CA VAL A 22 -8.22 -5.30 -8.09
C VAL A 22 -9.29 -6.32 -8.50
N HIS A 23 -10.44 -6.31 -7.81
CA HIS A 23 -11.55 -7.23 -8.16
C HIS A 23 -12.09 -6.95 -9.56
N LYS A 24 -12.28 -5.69 -9.91
CA LYS A 24 -12.75 -5.32 -11.26
C LYS A 24 -11.74 -5.71 -12.33
N ASN A 25 -10.47 -5.53 -12.06
CA ASN A 25 -9.41 -5.94 -12.99
C ASN A 25 -9.44 -7.46 -13.22
N ALA A 26 -9.65 -8.23 -12.17
CA ALA A 26 -9.75 -9.68 -12.27
C ALA A 26 -10.92 -10.11 -13.17
N ARG A 27 -11.96 -9.30 -13.26
CA ARG A 27 -13.13 -9.55 -14.12
C ARG A 27 -12.94 -9.03 -15.54
N GLY A 28 -11.77 -8.49 -15.87
CA GLY A 28 -11.47 -8.01 -17.22
C GLY A 28 -11.61 -6.52 -17.43
N ASN A 29 -11.84 -5.72 -16.38
CA ASN A 29 -11.94 -4.27 -16.50
C ASN A 29 -10.53 -3.67 -16.63
N LYS A 30 -10.19 -3.18 -17.82
CA LYS A 30 -8.85 -2.67 -18.13
C LYS A 30 -8.54 -1.37 -17.41
N SER A 31 -9.51 -0.48 -17.29
CA SER A 31 -9.32 0.79 -16.58
C SER A 31 -9.03 0.55 -15.10
N ALA A 32 -9.76 -0.40 -14.50
CA ALA A 32 -9.51 -0.76 -13.11
C ALA A 32 -8.12 -1.37 -12.95
N GLY A 33 -7.67 -2.16 -13.93
CA GLY A 33 -6.32 -2.72 -13.92
C GLY A 33 -5.24 -1.64 -13.92
N THR A 34 -5.42 -0.60 -14.71
CA THR A 34 -4.49 0.53 -14.75
C THR A 34 -4.43 1.23 -13.39
N ARG A 35 -5.59 1.50 -12.79
CA ARG A 35 -5.65 2.12 -11.46
C ARG A 35 -5.06 1.23 -10.38
N ALA A 36 -5.36 -0.09 -10.45
CA ALA A 36 -4.83 -1.05 -9.49
C ALA A 36 -3.30 -1.10 -9.54
N ARG A 37 -2.72 -1.16 -10.74
CA ARG A 37 -1.26 -1.21 -10.87
C ARG A 37 -0.59 0.06 -10.36
N LYS A 38 -1.19 1.22 -10.61
CA LYS A 38 -0.69 2.49 -10.08
C LYS A 38 -0.70 2.47 -8.55
N GLY A 39 -1.81 2.04 -7.97
CA GLY A 39 -1.94 1.94 -6.52
C GLY A 39 -1.00 0.90 -5.91
N LEU A 40 -0.79 -0.22 -6.61
CA LEU A 40 0.14 -1.25 -6.14
C LEU A 40 1.59 -0.77 -6.13
N ARG A 41 1.97 0.09 -7.09
CA ARG A 41 3.30 0.71 -7.07
C ARG A 41 3.45 1.64 -5.87
N LEU A 42 2.40 2.41 -5.55
CA LEU A 42 2.39 3.25 -4.36
C LEU A 42 2.49 2.40 -3.10
N LEU A 43 1.78 1.28 -3.07
CA LEU A 43 1.82 0.34 -1.95
C LEU A 43 3.23 -0.22 -1.77
N LYS A 44 3.88 -0.59 -2.86
CA LYS A 44 5.25 -1.10 -2.82
C LYS A 44 6.19 -0.07 -2.18
N ASN A 45 6.08 1.19 -2.60
CA ASN A 45 6.91 2.26 -2.07
C ASN A 45 6.59 2.54 -0.60
N ALA A 46 5.31 2.51 -0.22
CA ALA A 46 4.90 2.71 1.16
C ALA A 46 5.41 1.59 2.06
N ALA A 47 5.37 0.34 1.56
CA ALA A 47 5.88 -0.80 2.30
C ALA A 47 7.39 -0.70 2.51
N ALA A 48 8.13 -0.29 1.48
CA ALA A 48 9.59 -0.10 1.58
C ALA A 48 9.92 1.00 2.60
N ASP A 49 9.16 2.08 2.58
CA ASP A 49 9.33 3.19 3.53
C ASP A 49 9.05 2.73 4.96
N LEU A 50 8.04 1.90 5.15
CA LEU A 50 7.72 1.35 6.46
C LEU A 50 8.86 0.45 6.99
N VAL A 51 9.43 -0.37 6.12
CA VAL A 51 10.57 -1.21 6.49
C VAL A 51 11.72 -0.34 6.99
N LYS A 52 12.05 0.73 6.25
CA LYS A 52 13.11 1.64 6.62
C LYS A 52 12.84 2.30 7.97
N THR A 53 11.63 2.81 8.16
CA THR A 53 11.22 3.46 9.41
C THR A 53 11.29 2.49 10.58
N SER A 54 10.84 1.25 10.36
CA SER A 54 10.89 0.20 11.39
C SER A 54 12.33 -0.08 11.83
N LEU A 55 13.26 -0.12 10.88
CA LEU A 55 14.67 -0.33 11.19
C LEU A 55 15.26 0.83 12.00
N GLU A 56 14.87 2.07 11.63
CA GLU A 56 15.36 3.27 12.30
C GLU A 56 14.81 3.41 13.72
N GLU A 57 13.51 3.17 13.91
CA GLU A 57 12.87 3.31 15.22
C GLU A 57 13.02 2.07 16.10
N GLY A 58 12.98 0.90 15.49
CA GLY A 58 13.03 -0.35 16.21
C GLY A 58 14.40 -0.61 16.86
N LYS A 59 15.46 -0.30 16.16
CA LYS A 59 16.85 -0.49 16.62
C LYS A 59 17.14 -1.88 17.18
N ASP A 60 16.68 -2.88 16.54
CA ASP A 60 16.90 -4.27 16.98
C ASP A 60 18.30 -4.79 16.71
#